data_6bcc76e434d790bd7eb8dc0a4703bd7f
#
_entry.id   6bcc76e434d790bd7eb8dc0a4703bd7f
#
_cell.length_a   1.000
_cell.length_b   1.000
_cell.length_c   1.000
_cell.angle_alpha   90.00
_cell.angle_beta   90.00
_cell.angle_gamma   90.00
#
_symmetry.space_group_name_H-M   'P 1'
#
loop_
_entity.id
_entity.type
_entity.pdbx_description
1 polymer ?
#
loop_
_entity_poly.entity_id
_entity_poly.type
_entity_poly.pdbx_seq_one_letter_code
_entity_poly.pdbx_strand_id
1 'polypeptide(L)'
;MLRGAPTDNAYIGYAPVTNAEYAAFNPGFVYAEAQADYPVVNVTIADAIAYCNWLSSQDNAHAYRLPTDEEWIFAAGHMPKDVAMNSGHVEQGLTAVDAYSQTIGACGGIDFWGNSWEWTSSTDANGLYVIKGGSWDSDRDDCRSEKSDIVRNGSQGYANVGFRVVRTDK
;
A
#
# COMPACT_ATOMS: atom_id res chain seq x y z
N MET A 1 11.44 6.00 -4.75
CA MET A 1 10.79 4.79 -5.33
C MET A 1 11.83 3.74 -5.66
N LEU A 2 11.51 2.50 -5.39
CA LEU A 2 12.43 1.38 -5.56
C LEU A 2 11.99 0.50 -6.74
N ARG A 3 12.96 -0.07 -7.44
CA ARG A 3 12.67 -0.99 -8.55
C ARG A 3 12.03 -2.26 -7.98
N GLY A 4 10.79 -2.55 -8.34
CA GLY A 4 10.05 -3.63 -7.71
C GLY A 4 8.95 -4.26 -8.55
N ALA A 5 8.98 -4.07 -9.88
CA ALA A 5 8.05 -4.73 -10.77
C ALA A 5 8.76 -5.66 -11.75
N PRO A 6 8.09 -6.69 -12.26
CA PRO A 6 8.68 -7.61 -13.23
C PRO A 6 8.99 -6.97 -14.59
N THR A 7 8.59 -5.72 -14.81
CA THR A 7 8.90 -4.96 -16.03
C THR A 7 10.05 -3.98 -15.80
N ASP A 8 10.94 -3.84 -16.74
CA ASP A 8 12.22 -3.14 -16.60
C ASP A 8 12.13 -1.65 -16.20
N ASN A 9 10.95 -1.00 -16.31
CA ASN A 9 10.78 0.43 -16.08
C ASN A 9 9.69 0.76 -15.04
N ALA A 10 9.37 -0.14 -14.14
CA ALA A 10 8.42 0.11 -13.06
C ALA A 10 9.11 0.18 -11.69
N TYR A 11 8.71 1.14 -10.88
CA TYR A 11 9.22 1.39 -9.53
C TYR A 11 8.06 1.47 -8.57
N ILE A 12 8.15 0.76 -7.46
CA ILE A 12 7.12 0.78 -6.41
C ILE A 12 7.48 1.77 -5.31
N GLY A 13 6.48 2.34 -4.66
CA GLY A 13 6.67 3.23 -3.51
C GLY A 13 7.44 2.56 -2.38
N TYR A 14 8.35 3.31 -1.76
CA TYR A 14 9.16 2.85 -0.64
C TYR A 14 8.30 2.37 0.55
N ALA A 15 7.20 3.08 0.79
CA ALA A 15 6.21 2.79 1.83
C ALA A 15 4.79 3.06 1.29
N PRO A 16 3.73 2.69 2.02
CA PRO A 16 2.38 3.15 1.73
C PRO A 16 2.30 4.69 1.69
N VAL A 17 1.34 5.22 0.93
CA VAL A 17 1.05 6.66 0.91
C VAL A 17 0.61 7.10 2.30
N THR A 18 1.24 8.15 2.83
CA THR A 18 0.95 8.67 4.16
C THR A 18 -0.18 9.69 4.16
N ASN A 19 -0.72 9.99 5.34
CA ASN A 19 -1.73 11.03 5.52
C ASN A 19 -1.23 12.39 5.00
N ALA A 20 0.01 12.77 5.32
CA ALA A 20 0.59 14.04 4.87
C ALA A 20 0.72 14.10 3.33
N GLU A 21 1.16 13.02 2.70
CA GLU A 21 1.26 12.94 1.24
C GLU A 21 -0.12 13.03 0.57
N TYR A 22 -1.12 12.34 1.13
CA TYR A 22 -2.48 12.39 0.60
C TYR A 22 -3.13 13.78 0.77
N ALA A 23 -2.86 14.46 1.88
CA ALA A 23 -3.35 15.82 2.12
C ALA A 23 -2.78 16.84 1.13
N ALA A 24 -1.59 16.62 0.58
CA ALA A 24 -1.03 17.45 -0.48
C ALA A 24 -1.88 17.38 -1.77
N PHE A 25 -2.48 16.22 -2.04
CA PHE A 25 -3.43 16.02 -3.13
C PHE A 25 -4.82 16.57 -2.79
N ASN A 26 -5.30 16.30 -1.59
CA ASN A 26 -6.63 16.68 -1.13
C ASN A 26 -6.54 17.61 0.10
N PRO A 27 -6.50 18.95 -0.08
CA PRO A 27 -6.38 19.89 1.03
C PRO A 27 -7.55 19.84 2.02
N GLY A 28 -8.69 19.25 1.63
CA GLY A 28 -9.83 19.02 2.52
C GLY A 28 -9.71 17.77 3.39
N PHE A 29 -8.69 16.95 3.17
CA PHE A 29 -8.45 15.76 3.97
C PHE A 29 -7.93 16.14 5.36
N VAL A 30 -8.63 15.66 6.40
CA VAL A 30 -8.32 15.98 7.80
C VAL A 30 -7.74 14.75 8.48
N TYR A 31 -6.62 14.92 9.15
CA TYR A 31 -5.97 13.90 9.98
C TYR A 31 -5.33 14.53 11.22
N ALA A 32 -5.08 13.75 12.25
CA ALA A 32 -4.35 14.22 13.42
C ALA A 32 -2.88 14.48 13.08
N GLU A 33 -2.32 15.63 13.47
CA GLU A 33 -0.93 16.00 13.15
C GLU A 33 0.09 14.92 13.57
N ALA A 34 -0.12 14.29 14.72
CA ALA A 34 0.70 13.17 15.19
C ALA A 34 0.65 11.92 14.29
N GLN A 35 -0.29 11.85 13.35
CA GLN A 35 -0.48 10.75 12.40
C GLN A 35 -0.08 11.14 10.97
N ALA A 36 0.72 12.18 10.79
CA ALA A 36 1.15 12.63 9.46
C ALA A 36 1.83 11.51 8.65
N ASP A 37 2.64 10.69 9.32
CA ASP A 37 3.40 9.58 8.71
C ASP A 37 2.69 8.22 8.81
N TYR A 38 1.43 8.18 9.21
CA TYR A 38 0.62 6.97 9.17
C TYR A 38 0.10 6.72 7.75
N PRO A 39 -0.12 5.46 7.36
CA PRO A 39 -0.74 5.17 6.06
C PRO A 39 -2.12 5.82 5.98
N VAL A 40 -2.43 6.44 4.84
CA VAL A 40 -3.78 6.90 4.57
C VAL A 40 -4.70 5.70 4.40
N VAL A 41 -5.83 5.71 5.10
CA VAL A 41 -6.87 4.67 5.05
C VAL A 41 -8.25 5.32 4.84
N ASN A 42 -9.30 4.52 4.79
CA ASN A 42 -10.66 4.99 4.47
C ASN A 42 -10.74 5.66 3.08
N VAL A 43 -9.93 5.22 2.14
CA VAL A 43 -9.92 5.66 0.75
C VAL A 43 -10.45 4.54 -0.15
N THR A 44 -11.27 4.90 -1.13
CA THR A 44 -11.77 3.98 -2.14
C THR A 44 -10.73 3.74 -3.22
N ILE A 45 -10.97 2.75 -4.10
CA ILE A 45 -10.15 2.59 -5.32
C ILE A 45 -10.16 3.87 -6.17
N ALA A 46 -11.31 4.52 -6.31
CA ALA A 46 -11.42 5.77 -7.07
C ALA A 46 -10.56 6.89 -6.45
N ASP A 47 -10.52 7.01 -5.13
CA ASP A 47 -9.68 7.96 -4.42
C ASP A 47 -8.19 7.68 -4.66
N ALA A 48 -7.78 6.43 -4.58
CA ALA A 48 -6.40 6.02 -4.83
C ALA A 48 -5.98 6.28 -6.29
N ILE A 49 -6.84 5.98 -7.25
CA ILE A 49 -6.60 6.28 -8.67
C ILE A 49 -6.52 7.79 -8.91
N ALA A 50 -7.39 8.58 -8.28
CA ALA A 50 -7.34 10.04 -8.38
C ALA A 50 -6.03 10.62 -7.84
N TYR A 51 -5.52 10.09 -6.73
CA TYR A 51 -4.20 10.44 -6.22
C TYR A 51 -3.09 10.10 -7.22
N CYS A 52 -3.10 8.91 -7.81
CA CYS A 52 -2.13 8.48 -8.83
C CYS A 52 -2.18 9.40 -10.06
N ASN A 53 -3.37 9.77 -10.52
CA ASN A 53 -3.56 10.68 -11.65
C ASN A 53 -3.03 12.09 -11.34
N TRP A 54 -3.26 12.56 -10.12
CA TRP A 54 -2.69 13.83 -9.66
C TRP A 54 -1.17 13.80 -9.66
N LEU A 55 -0.52 12.77 -9.10
CA LEU A 55 0.94 12.59 -9.17
C LEU A 55 1.43 12.61 -10.61
N SER A 56 0.74 11.89 -11.50
CA SER A 56 1.08 11.82 -12.93
C SER A 56 0.99 13.19 -13.62
N SER A 57 0.09 14.06 -13.15
CA SER A 57 -0.04 15.43 -13.66
C SER A 57 1.06 16.37 -13.17
N GLN A 58 1.67 16.08 -12.03
CA GLN A 58 2.77 16.86 -11.46
C GLN A 58 4.15 16.45 -12.01
N ASP A 59 4.23 15.30 -12.68
CA ASP A 59 5.48 14.73 -13.18
C ASP A 59 5.42 14.55 -14.69
N ASN A 60 6.24 15.30 -15.41
CA ASN A 60 6.25 15.25 -16.88
C ASN A 60 6.92 13.99 -17.44
N ALA A 61 7.77 13.33 -16.66
CA ALA A 61 8.55 12.17 -17.10
C ALA A 61 7.88 10.83 -16.74
N HIS A 62 7.03 10.82 -15.73
CA HIS A 62 6.51 9.57 -15.17
C HIS A 62 5.00 9.55 -15.05
N ALA A 63 4.44 8.35 -15.12
CA ALA A 63 3.06 8.03 -14.80
C ALA A 63 2.99 7.22 -13.51
N TYR A 64 1.91 7.39 -12.76
CA TYR A 64 1.68 6.72 -11.48
C TYR A 64 0.37 5.95 -11.53
N ARG A 65 0.34 4.78 -10.90
CA ARG A 65 -0.81 3.90 -10.82
C ARG A 65 -0.73 2.99 -9.58
N LEU A 66 -1.79 2.27 -9.30
CA LEU A 66 -1.76 1.18 -8.32
C LEU A 66 -0.92 0.00 -8.86
N PRO A 67 -0.26 -0.76 -7.98
CA PRO A 67 0.37 -2.03 -8.36
C PRO A 67 -0.69 -3.06 -8.74
N THR A 68 -0.33 -3.98 -9.61
CA THR A 68 -1.04 -5.26 -9.72
C THR A 68 -0.68 -6.14 -8.51
N ASP A 69 -1.47 -7.21 -8.29
CA ASP A 69 -1.17 -8.22 -7.29
C ASP A 69 0.25 -8.82 -7.48
N GLU A 70 0.59 -9.19 -8.72
CA GLU A 70 1.90 -9.75 -9.06
C GLU A 70 3.05 -8.77 -8.82
N GLU A 71 2.87 -7.50 -9.17
CA GLU A 71 3.88 -6.45 -8.92
C GLU A 71 4.12 -6.26 -7.43
N TRP A 72 3.05 -6.28 -6.63
CA TRP A 72 3.15 -6.16 -5.18
C TRP A 72 3.90 -7.35 -4.58
N ILE A 73 3.54 -8.59 -4.98
CA ILE A 73 4.21 -9.83 -4.54
C ILE A 73 5.69 -9.78 -4.89
N PHE A 74 6.02 -9.42 -6.12
CA PHE A 74 7.40 -9.32 -6.58
C PHE A 74 8.22 -8.32 -5.77
N ALA A 75 7.63 -7.15 -5.49
CA ALA A 75 8.28 -6.08 -4.74
C ALA A 75 8.50 -6.44 -3.26
N ALA A 76 7.48 -7.01 -2.62
CA ALA A 76 7.55 -7.44 -1.23
C ALA A 76 8.53 -8.63 -1.08
N GLY A 77 8.49 -9.55 -2.03
CA GLY A 77 9.18 -10.82 -1.91
C GLY A 77 8.53 -11.73 -0.86
N HIS A 78 9.17 -12.82 -0.55
CA HIS A 78 8.69 -13.75 0.46
C HIS A 78 8.77 -13.16 1.86
N MET A 79 7.68 -13.24 2.62
CA MET A 79 7.66 -12.75 4.01
C MET A 79 8.52 -13.64 4.90
N PRO A 80 9.56 -13.10 5.57
CA PRO A 80 10.37 -13.89 6.48
C PRO A 80 9.55 -14.44 7.65
N LYS A 81 9.90 -15.65 8.11
CA LYS A 81 9.15 -16.36 9.14
C LYS A 81 9.02 -15.58 10.46
N ASP A 82 10.09 -14.95 10.88
CA ASP A 82 10.19 -14.28 12.19
C ASP A 82 10.34 -12.75 12.07
N VAL A 83 9.81 -12.17 11.00
CA VAL A 83 9.91 -10.73 10.78
C VAL A 83 8.99 -9.97 11.75
N ALA A 84 9.49 -8.86 12.29
CA ALA A 84 8.70 -7.94 13.09
C ALA A 84 7.77 -7.13 12.20
N MET A 85 6.50 -7.04 12.56
CA MET A 85 5.48 -6.27 11.85
C MET A 85 4.31 -5.91 12.77
N ASN A 86 3.53 -4.92 12.37
CA ASN A 86 2.29 -4.56 13.04
C ASN A 86 1.13 -5.45 12.55
N SER A 87 0.93 -6.60 13.21
CA SER A 87 -0.16 -7.54 12.93
C SER A 87 -0.59 -8.25 14.21
N GLY A 88 -1.73 -8.93 14.18
CA GLY A 88 -2.20 -9.73 15.31
C GLY A 88 -2.45 -8.91 16.58
N HIS A 89 -2.82 -7.64 16.45
CA HIS A 89 -3.06 -6.72 17.56
C HIS A 89 -1.85 -6.49 18.48
N VAL A 90 -0.61 -6.59 17.96
CA VAL A 90 0.59 -6.22 18.74
C VAL A 90 0.61 -4.73 19.05
N GLU A 91 0.01 -3.93 18.16
CA GLU A 91 -0.30 -2.52 18.38
C GLU A 91 -1.83 -2.33 18.54
N GLN A 92 -2.26 -1.20 19.06
CA GLN A 92 -3.67 -0.88 19.28
C GLN A 92 -4.33 -0.25 18.04
N GLY A 93 -3.69 -0.31 16.88
CA GLY A 93 -4.14 0.28 15.62
C GLY A 93 -2.99 0.48 14.64
N LEU A 94 -3.19 1.41 13.72
CA LEU A 94 -2.15 1.81 12.77
C LEU A 94 -0.95 2.43 13.47
N THR A 95 0.22 2.25 12.86
CA THR A 95 1.48 2.92 13.24
C THR A 95 1.99 3.76 12.07
N ALA A 96 2.98 4.61 12.33
CA ALA A 96 3.72 5.28 11.26
C ALA A 96 4.33 4.22 10.31
N VAL A 97 4.43 4.55 9.03
CA VAL A 97 4.92 3.61 8.00
C VAL A 97 6.36 3.16 8.24
N ASP A 98 7.14 3.90 9.00
CA ASP A 98 8.53 3.59 9.36
C ASP A 98 8.71 2.96 10.76
N ALA A 99 7.62 2.68 11.48
CA ALA A 99 7.67 2.08 12.82
C ALA A 99 8.42 0.73 12.82
N TYR A 100 8.34 -0.02 11.73
CA TYR A 100 9.02 -1.29 11.51
C TYR A 100 10.03 -1.20 10.35
N SER A 101 10.79 -0.12 10.30
CA SER A 101 11.72 0.18 9.18
C SER A 101 12.86 -0.83 9.00
N GLN A 102 13.09 -1.71 9.96
CA GLN A 102 14.03 -2.82 9.83
C GLN A 102 13.47 -4.00 9.03
N THR A 103 12.16 -4.03 8.83
CA THR A 103 11.46 -5.05 8.04
C THR A 103 11.38 -4.59 6.60
N ILE A 104 12.29 -5.11 5.78
CA ILE A 104 12.53 -4.65 4.41
C ILE A 104 12.07 -5.73 3.42
N GLY A 105 11.25 -5.35 2.44
CA GLY A 105 10.86 -6.20 1.32
C GLY A 105 11.99 -6.40 0.31
N ALA A 106 11.79 -7.32 -0.63
CA ALA A 106 12.81 -7.70 -1.62
C ALA A 106 13.29 -6.51 -2.48
N CYS A 107 12.42 -5.53 -2.76
CA CYS A 107 12.80 -4.32 -3.49
C CYS A 107 13.50 -3.26 -2.63
N GLY A 108 13.63 -3.47 -1.31
CA GLY A 108 14.19 -2.52 -0.36
C GLY A 108 13.15 -1.58 0.29
N GLY A 109 11.87 -1.68 -0.06
CA GLY A 109 10.79 -0.93 0.56
C GLY A 109 10.39 -1.48 1.93
N ILE A 110 9.62 -0.72 2.67
CA ILE A 110 9.17 -1.04 4.03
C ILE A 110 7.65 -1.12 4.11
N ASP A 111 7.17 -1.63 5.26
CA ASP A 111 5.74 -1.67 5.61
C ASP A 111 4.89 -2.46 4.62
N PHE A 112 5.46 -3.51 4.01
CA PHE A 112 4.72 -4.40 3.11
C PHE A 112 3.78 -5.33 3.89
N TRP A 113 4.18 -5.76 5.08
CA TRP A 113 3.44 -6.74 5.88
C TRP A 113 2.91 -6.13 7.16
N GLY A 114 1.59 -6.24 7.36
CA GLY A 114 0.89 -5.64 8.49
C GLY A 114 0.62 -4.16 8.31
N ASN A 115 0.27 -3.49 9.36
CA ASN A 115 -0.12 -2.10 9.50
C ASN A 115 -1.46 -1.81 8.78
N SER A 116 -1.45 -1.58 7.49
CA SER A 116 -2.67 -1.47 6.66
C SER A 116 -2.60 -2.38 5.45
N TRP A 117 -3.73 -2.99 5.10
CA TRP A 117 -3.92 -3.59 3.78
C TRP A 117 -3.66 -2.55 2.70
N GLU A 118 -3.29 -3.02 1.51
CA GLU A 118 -3.01 -2.15 0.38
C GLU A 118 -3.85 -2.55 -0.85
N TRP A 119 -4.54 -1.57 -1.42
CA TRP A 119 -5.25 -1.74 -2.68
C TRP A 119 -4.30 -2.14 -3.81
N THR A 120 -4.72 -3.08 -4.64
CA THR A 120 -4.13 -3.36 -5.95
C THR A 120 -5.13 -3.06 -7.06
N SER A 121 -4.66 -3.00 -8.30
CA SER A 121 -5.53 -2.89 -9.49
C SER A 121 -6.10 -4.24 -9.94
N SER A 122 -5.67 -5.35 -9.34
CA SER A 122 -6.14 -6.69 -9.68
C SER A 122 -7.51 -6.97 -9.07
N THR A 123 -8.37 -7.64 -9.82
CA THR A 123 -9.72 -8.01 -9.39
C THR A 123 -9.95 -9.51 -9.48
N ASP A 124 -10.85 -10.02 -8.66
CA ASP A 124 -11.35 -11.38 -8.78
C ASP A 124 -12.46 -11.50 -9.87
N ALA A 125 -13.00 -12.69 -10.03
CA ALA A 125 -14.06 -12.96 -11.01
C ALA A 125 -15.37 -12.19 -10.75
N ASN A 126 -15.57 -11.69 -9.52
CA ASN A 126 -16.73 -10.91 -9.10
C ASN A 126 -16.51 -9.39 -9.19
N GLY A 127 -15.32 -8.95 -9.64
CA GLY A 127 -14.97 -7.53 -9.70
C GLY A 127 -14.56 -6.92 -8.36
N LEU A 128 -14.29 -7.74 -7.35
CA LEU A 128 -13.74 -7.29 -6.08
C LEU A 128 -12.23 -7.15 -6.21
N TYR A 129 -11.68 -6.12 -5.58
CA TYR A 129 -10.25 -5.81 -5.67
C TYR A 129 -9.43 -6.60 -4.66
N VAL A 130 -8.34 -7.19 -5.13
CA VAL A 130 -7.35 -7.88 -4.30
C VAL A 130 -6.65 -6.85 -3.42
N ILE A 131 -6.56 -7.12 -2.12
CA ILE A 131 -5.77 -6.34 -1.17
C ILE A 131 -4.61 -7.18 -0.63
N LYS A 132 -3.51 -6.54 -0.29
CA LYS A 132 -2.24 -7.20 0.04
C LYS A 132 -1.67 -6.75 1.38
N GLY A 133 -0.94 -7.66 2.01
CA GLY A 133 -0.03 -7.39 3.10
C GLY A 133 -0.59 -7.53 4.50
N GLY A 134 -1.91 -7.64 4.65
CA GLY A 134 -2.53 -7.65 5.99
C GLY A 134 -2.55 -6.28 6.64
N SER A 135 -3.12 -6.22 7.83
CA SER A 135 -3.21 -5.01 8.65
C SER A 135 -2.87 -5.29 10.11
N TRP A 136 -2.94 -4.28 10.95
CA TRP A 136 -2.65 -4.37 12.39
C TRP A 136 -3.54 -5.39 13.12
N ASP A 137 -4.74 -5.64 12.63
CA ASP A 137 -5.74 -6.58 13.17
C ASP A 137 -5.80 -7.92 12.42
N SER A 138 -4.91 -8.16 11.46
CA SER A 138 -4.86 -9.39 10.69
C SER A 138 -4.00 -10.45 11.37
N ASP A 139 -4.35 -11.71 11.18
CA ASP A 139 -3.45 -12.81 11.51
C ASP A 139 -2.19 -12.74 10.64
N ARG A 140 -1.07 -13.24 11.18
CA ARG A 140 0.22 -13.24 10.47
C ARG A 140 0.15 -13.95 9.12
N ASP A 141 -0.61 -15.05 9.02
CA ASP A 141 -0.79 -15.79 7.76
C ASP A 141 -1.43 -14.95 6.66
N ASP A 142 -2.34 -14.04 7.00
CA ASP A 142 -2.98 -13.15 6.05
C ASP A 142 -2.04 -12.06 5.52
N CYS A 143 -0.95 -11.78 6.24
CA CYS A 143 0.06 -10.82 5.82
C CYS A 143 1.02 -11.37 4.75
N ARG A 144 1.03 -12.68 4.50
CA ARG A 144 1.95 -13.31 3.55
C ARG A 144 1.77 -12.78 2.14
N SER A 145 2.89 -12.58 1.47
CA SER A 145 2.90 -11.99 0.11
C SER A 145 2.11 -12.81 -0.90
N GLU A 146 2.07 -14.12 -0.75
CA GLU A 146 1.39 -15.06 -1.66
C GLU A 146 -0.13 -15.08 -1.47
N LYS A 147 -0.66 -14.49 -0.39
CA LYS A 147 -2.11 -14.38 -0.18
C LYS A 147 -2.72 -13.42 -1.20
N SER A 148 -3.53 -13.95 -2.11
CA SER A 148 -4.22 -13.20 -3.18
C SER A 148 -5.73 -13.49 -3.21
N ASP A 149 -6.25 -14.16 -2.19
CA ASP A 149 -7.66 -14.50 -2.03
C ASP A 149 -8.45 -13.52 -1.14
N ILE A 150 -7.78 -12.52 -0.58
CA ILE A 150 -8.43 -11.49 0.22
C ILE A 150 -8.80 -10.32 -0.70
N VAL A 151 -10.10 -10.04 -0.76
CA VAL A 151 -10.67 -9.04 -1.65
C VAL A 151 -11.62 -8.09 -0.93
N ARG A 152 -11.84 -6.90 -1.49
CA ARG A 152 -12.77 -5.89 -0.96
C ARG A 152 -13.51 -5.17 -2.09
N ASN A 153 -14.67 -4.63 -1.75
CA ASN A 153 -15.42 -3.77 -2.66
C ASN A 153 -14.68 -2.43 -2.82
N GLY A 154 -14.25 -2.12 -4.04
CA GLY A 154 -13.48 -0.91 -4.34
C GLY A 154 -14.26 0.40 -4.21
N SER A 155 -15.59 0.36 -4.15
CA SER A 155 -16.43 1.56 -3.97
C SER A 155 -16.54 2.01 -2.51
N GLN A 156 -15.93 1.28 -1.58
CA GLN A 156 -15.94 1.58 -0.15
C GLN A 156 -14.53 1.87 0.35
N GLY A 157 -14.42 2.77 1.36
CA GLY A 157 -13.22 2.94 2.16
C GLY A 157 -13.28 2.06 3.40
N TYR A 158 -12.12 1.56 3.83
CA TYR A 158 -11.98 0.71 5.02
C TYR A 158 -10.93 1.30 5.95
N ALA A 159 -11.18 1.22 7.25
CA ALA A 159 -10.30 1.79 8.28
C ALA A 159 -8.91 1.15 8.37
N ASN A 160 -8.72 0.01 7.69
CA ASN A 160 -7.47 -0.74 7.66
C ASN A 160 -6.93 -1.01 6.24
N VAL A 161 -7.39 -0.26 5.24
CA VAL A 161 -6.95 -0.39 3.85
C VAL A 161 -6.48 0.96 3.32
N GLY A 162 -5.21 1.01 2.94
CA GLY A 162 -4.57 2.11 2.24
C GLY A 162 -4.04 1.66 0.88
N PHE A 163 -2.95 2.24 0.42
CA PHE A 163 -2.33 1.89 -0.86
C PHE A 163 -0.89 2.40 -0.96
N ARG A 164 -0.13 1.80 -1.85
CA ARG A 164 1.12 2.37 -2.37
C ARG A 164 1.04 2.51 -3.88
N VAL A 165 1.97 3.24 -4.46
CA VAL A 165 1.94 3.57 -5.88
C VAL A 165 3.07 2.87 -6.64
N VAL A 166 2.84 2.64 -7.93
CA VAL A 166 3.86 2.27 -8.90
C VAL A 166 4.08 3.44 -9.83
N ARG A 167 5.34 3.73 -10.14
CA ARG A 167 5.78 4.72 -11.11
C ARG A 167 6.35 4.02 -12.34
N THR A 168 5.96 4.47 -13.52
CA THR A 168 6.51 4.05 -14.81
C THR A 168 6.96 5.27 -15.62
N ASP A 169 7.84 5.08 -16.58
CA ASP A 169 8.17 6.12 -17.55
C ASP A 169 6.96 6.41 -18.45
N LYS A 170 6.78 7.67 -18.89
CA LYS A 170 5.76 8.09 -19.87
C LYS A 170 6.18 7.80 -21.28
#